data_dfc52c459beaf3bb6d2430102b6c0b51
#
_entry.id   dfc52c459beaf3bb6d2430102b6c0b51
#
_cell.length_a   1.000
_cell.length_b   1.000
_cell.length_c   1.000
_cell.angle_alpha   90.00
_cell.angle_beta   90.00
_cell.angle_gamma   90.00
#
_symmetry.space_group_name_H-M   'P 1'
#
loop_
_entity.id
_entity.type
_entity.pdbx_description
1 polymer ?
#
loop_
_entity_poly.entity_id
_entity_poly.type
_entity_poly.pdbx_seq_one_letter_code
_entity_poly.pdbx_strand_id
1 'polypeptide(L)'
;MHIGFKTIYRWIYQKVIVRGNLNNLRRKGKSLKTKETRGKFNIGKNIKDRPKEVRKREKIGHWELDTVVSSSGKSKYCLSTFVERKSRYLIAQVMNNRKSATFNFHCFKAFDSIPNNLIKTFTADRGK
;
A
#
# COMPACT_ATOMS: atom_id res chain seq x y z
N MET A 1 3.22 -17.37 -43.07
CA MET A 1 3.95 -16.97 -41.87
C MET A 1 3.08 -16.02 -41.07
N HIS A 2 2.71 -16.34 -39.84
CA HIS A 2 1.83 -15.50 -39.02
C HIS A 2 2.67 -14.75 -37.96
N ILE A 3 2.71 -13.41 -38.05
CA ILE A 3 3.50 -12.58 -37.13
C ILE A 3 2.56 -12.04 -36.06
N GLY A 4 2.84 -12.38 -34.78
CA GLY A 4 2.06 -11.88 -33.66
C GLY A 4 2.28 -10.38 -33.43
N PHE A 5 1.25 -9.65 -32.97
CA PHE A 5 1.31 -8.20 -32.71
C PHE A 5 2.42 -7.82 -31.71
N LYS A 6 2.72 -8.68 -30.72
CA LYS A 6 3.82 -8.44 -29.78
C LYS A 6 5.19 -8.37 -30.45
N THR A 7 5.39 -9.15 -31.52
CA THR A 7 6.63 -9.14 -32.31
C THR A 7 6.79 -7.82 -33.05
N ILE A 8 5.69 -7.30 -33.63
CA ILE A 8 5.70 -5.99 -34.32
C ILE A 8 6.08 -4.87 -33.32
N TYR A 9 5.45 -4.83 -32.13
CA TYR A 9 5.83 -3.86 -31.10
C TYR A 9 7.32 -3.97 -30.72
N ARG A 10 7.83 -5.19 -30.55
CA ARG A 10 9.25 -5.43 -30.27
C ARG A 10 10.15 -4.84 -31.34
N TRP A 11 9.85 -5.07 -32.62
CA TRP A 11 10.62 -4.54 -33.72
C TRP A 11 10.60 -3.01 -33.79
N ILE A 12 9.47 -2.38 -33.47
CA ILE A 12 9.39 -0.92 -33.36
C ILE A 12 10.30 -0.39 -32.26
N TYR A 13 10.26 -1.00 -31.06
CA TYR A 13 11.12 -0.59 -29.96
C TYR A 13 12.60 -0.85 -30.21
N GLN A 14 12.93 -1.91 -30.94
CA GLN A 14 14.30 -2.24 -31.38
C GLN A 14 14.76 -1.44 -32.60
N LYS A 15 13.92 -0.54 -33.11
CA LYS A 15 14.19 0.28 -34.30
C LYS A 15 14.40 -0.53 -35.60
N VAL A 16 13.95 -1.77 -35.65
CA VAL A 16 14.04 -2.64 -36.83
C VAL A 16 13.10 -2.17 -37.92
N ILE A 17 11.90 -1.70 -37.56
CA ILE A 17 10.90 -1.16 -38.48
C ILE A 17 10.52 0.27 -38.08
N VAL A 18 9.94 1.02 -39.02
CA VAL A 18 9.44 2.41 -38.82
C VAL A 18 10.52 3.36 -38.28
N ARG A 19 11.81 3.06 -38.55
CA ARG A 19 12.97 3.84 -38.06
C ARG A 19 12.91 4.16 -36.57
N GLY A 20 12.19 3.35 -35.76
CA GLY A 20 12.01 3.55 -34.34
C GLY A 20 11.12 4.74 -33.95
N ASN A 21 10.28 5.26 -34.85
CA ASN A 21 9.39 6.35 -34.55
C ASN A 21 8.23 5.88 -33.64
N LEU A 22 8.36 6.16 -32.32
CA LEU A 22 7.38 5.77 -31.29
C LEU A 22 6.12 6.63 -31.31
N ASN A 23 6.10 7.76 -32.06
CA ASN A 23 4.93 8.65 -32.12
C ASN A 23 3.72 7.97 -32.78
N ASN A 24 3.95 6.96 -33.62
CA ASN A 24 2.90 6.16 -34.25
C ASN A 24 2.24 5.17 -33.30
N LEU A 25 2.84 4.93 -32.13
CA LEU A 25 2.23 4.07 -31.15
C LEU A 25 1.19 4.85 -30.33
N ARG A 26 0.08 4.19 -29.95
CA ARG A 26 -1.00 4.76 -29.13
C ARG A 26 -0.49 5.51 -27.89
N ARG A 27 0.58 5.04 -27.28
CA ARG A 27 1.19 5.61 -26.07
C ARG A 27 2.50 6.35 -26.33
N LYS A 28 2.87 6.57 -27.59
CA LYS A 28 4.11 7.26 -27.97
C LYS A 28 5.34 6.76 -27.21
N GLY A 29 5.46 5.44 -26.97
CA GLY A 29 6.54 4.84 -26.20
C GLY A 29 6.48 5.06 -24.67
N LYS A 30 5.50 5.79 -24.15
CA LYS A 30 5.39 6.03 -22.69
C LYS A 30 4.89 4.78 -21.98
N SER A 31 5.61 4.33 -20.95
CA SER A 31 5.13 3.29 -20.06
C SER A 31 4.02 3.82 -19.15
N LEU A 32 2.94 3.05 -19.00
CA LEU A 32 1.91 3.34 -17.98
C LEU A 32 2.30 2.86 -16.58
N LYS A 33 3.37 2.08 -16.48
CA LYS A 33 3.82 1.65 -15.15
C LYS A 33 4.45 2.86 -14.46
N THR A 34 3.71 3.47 -13.59
CA THR A 34 4.28 4.39 -12.61
C THR A 34 5.37 3.62 -11.86
N LYS A 35 6.59 4.19 -11.83
CA LYS A 35 7.69 3.59 -11.09
C LYS A 35 7.26 3.49 -9.63
N GLU A 36 7.07 2.27 -9.13
CA GLU A 36 6.75 2.06 -7.72
C GLU A 36 7.90 2.59 -6.86
N THR A 37 7.62 3.62 -6.08
CA THR A 37 8.60 4.26 -5.19
C THR A 37 8.37 3.91 -3.73
N ARG A 38 7.30 3.17 -3.43
CA ARG A 38 7.00 2.71 -2.08
C ARG A 38 7.99 1.63 -1.64
N GLY A 39 8.22 1.52 -0.36
CA GLY A 39 9.05 0.46 0.20
C GLY A 39 10.56 0.67 0.14
N LYS A 40 11.04 1.83 -0.30
CA LYS A 40 12.47 2.17 -0.28
C LYS A 40 13.01 2.58 1.09
N PHE A 41 12.14 2.80 2.08
CA PHE A 41 12.53 3.16 3.43
C PHE A 41 12.71 1.91 4.28
N ASN A 42 13.92 1.67 4.76
CA ASN A 42 14.24 0.62 5.75
C ASN A 42 14.19 1.20 7.17
N ILE A 43 13.05 1.76 7.56
CA ILE A 43 12.84 2.25 8.93
C ILE A 43 12.05 1.17 9.70
N GLY A 44 12.56 0.78 10.86
CA GLY A 44 11.95 -0.21 11.73
C GLY A 44 12.12 -1.66 11.26
N LYS A 45 11.44 -2.59 11.93
CA LYS A 45 11.50 -4.03 11.64
C LYS A 45 10.82 -4.36 10.31
N ASN A 46 11.45 -5.27 9.56
CA ASN A 46 10.87 -5.74 8.31
C ASN A 46 9.69 -6.68 8.59
N ILE A 47 8.74 -6.76 7.65
CA ILE A 47 7.63 -7.71 7.72
C ILE A 47 8.09 -9.17 7.79
N LYS A 48 9.30 -9.46 7.29
CA LYS A 48 9.93 -10.79 7.38
C LYS A 48 10.33 -11.16 8.80
N ASP A 49 10.62 -10.16 9.64
CA ASP A 49 11.04 -10.33 11.04
C ASP A 49 9.83 -10.51 11.98
N ARG A 50 8.65 -10.51 11.41
CA ARG A 50 7.39 -10.67 12.12
C ARG A 50 7.28 -12.07 12.72
N PRO A 51 6.86 -12.22 13.99
CA PRO A 51 6.68 -13.53 14.61
C PRO A 51 5.79 -14.45 13.77
N LYS A 52 6.18 -15.72 13.64
CA LYS A 52 5.47 -16.71 12.80
C LYS A 52 4.00 -16.91 13.25
N GLU A 53 3.74 -16.78 14.56
CA GLU A 53 2.38 -16.88 15.14
C GLU A 53 1.40 -15.85 14.58
N VAL A 54 1.90 -14.67 14.18
CA VAL A 54 1.05 -13.62 13.60
C VAL A 54 0.47 -14.04 12.26
N ARG A 55 1.17 -14.87 11.48
CA ARG A 55 0.68 -15.40 10.21
C ARG A 55 -0.49 -16.35 10.39
N LYS A 56 -0.43 -17.19 11.43
CA LYS A 56 -1.45 -18.22 11.70
C LYS A 56 -2.74 -17.65 12.26
N ARG A 57 -2.73 -16.41 12.77
CA ARG A 57 -3.89 -15.74 13.39
C ARG A 57 -4.51 -16.54 14.55
N GLU A 58 -3.69 -17.30 15.27
CA GLU A 58 -4.14 -18.14 16.37
C GLU A 58 -4.32 -17.36 17.68
N LYS A 59 -3.52 -16.32 17.87
CA LYS A 59 -3.51 -15.51 19.10
C LYS A 59 -4.09 -14.12 18.87
N ILE A 60 -4.84 -13.61 19.83
CA ILE A 60 -5.34 -12.22 19.86
C ILE A 60 -4.21 -11.27 20.23
N GLY A 61 -4.32 -10.02 19.77
CA GLY A 61 -3.42 -8.92 20.11
C GLY A 61 -2.50 -8.47 18.99
N HIS A 62 -2.68 -8.98 17.78
CA HIS A 62 -1.92 -8.58 16.60
C HIS A 62 -2.76 -7.68 15.69
N TRP A 63 -2.40 -6.41 15.63
CA TRP A 63 -3.17 -5.37 14.97
C TRP A 63 -2.55 -4.94 13.65
N GLU A 64 -3.39 -4.74 12.64
CA GLU A 64 -3.05 -4.12 11.37
C GLU A 64 -3.58 -2.69 11.35
N LEU A 65 -2.70 -1.75 11.04
CA LEU A 65 -2.98 -0.32 11.01
C LEU A 65 -2.92 0.16 9.57
N ASP A 66 -3.97 0.81 9.11
CA ASP A 66 -4.04 1.33 7.74
C ASP A 66 -4.79 2.66 7.69
N THR A 67 -4.69 3.35 6.56
CA THR A 67 -5.37 4.61 6.30
C THR A 67 -6.19 4.51 5.03
N VAL A 68 -7.51 4.60 5.17
CA VAL A 68 -8.42 4.65 4.03
C VAL A 68 -8.63 6.10 3.61
N VAL A 69 -8.30 6.39 2.38
CA VAL A 69 -8.37 7.74 1.82
C VAL A 69 -9.55 7.88 0.88
N SER A 70 -10.16 9.05 0.88
CA SER A 70 -11.18 9.42 -0.10
C SER A 70 -10.57 9.54 -1.51
N SER A 71 -11.39 9.63 -2.53
CA SER A 71 -10.92 9.84 -3.90
C SER A 71 -10.04 11.09 -4.00
N SER A 72 -8.95 10.96 -4.75
CA SER A 72 -7.95 12.02 -4.91
C SER A 72 -8.59 13.36 -5.31
N GLY A 73 -8.23 14.42 -4.58
CA GLY A 73 -8.69 15.78 -4.84
C GLY A 73 -10.07 16.15 -4.31
N LYS A 74 -10.86 15.20 -3.78
CA LYS A 74 -12.23 15.48 -3.31
C LYS A 74 -12.33 15.79 -1.82
N SER A 75 -11.46 15.20 -1.00
CA SER A 75 -11.48 15.41 0.45
C SER A 75 -10.10 15.30 1.07
N LYS A 76 -9.85 16.12 2.10
CA LYS A 76 -8.69 15.98 2.99
C LYS A 76 -8.92 14.94 4.10
N TYR A 77 -10.18 14.59 4.36
CA TYR A 77 -10.52 13.59 5.36
C TYR A 77 -10.12 12.20 4.94
N CYS A 78 -9.76 11.39 5.91
CA CYS A 78 -9.44 9.98 5.74
C CYS A 78 -9.86 9.21 7.00
N LEU A 79 -9.84 7.88 6.94
CA LEU A 79 -10.11 7.03 8.10
C LEU A 79 -8.80 6.38 8.54
N SER A 80 -8.52 6.44 9.85
CA SER A 80 -7.58 5.48 10.45
C SER A 80 -8.35 4.21 10.78
N THR A 81 -7.81 3.08 10.40
CA THR A 81 -8.40 1.76 10.64
C THR A 81 -7.42 0.88 11.40
N PHE A 82 -7.92 0.20 12.41
CA PHE A 82 -7.15 -0.68 13.28
C PHE A 82 -7.89 -2.01 13.34
N VAL A 83 -7.32 -3.06 12.75
CA VAL A 83 -7.95 -4.38 12.64
C VAL A 83 -7.17 -5.40 13.48
N GLU A 84 -7.84 -6.04 14.42
CA GLU A 84 -7.28 -7.19 15.13
C GLU A 84 -7.37 -8.43 14.22
N ARG A 85 -6.25 -9.13 14.05
CA ARG A 85 -6.08 -10.14 12.99
C ARG A 85 -6.83 -11.44 13.21
N LYS A 86 -7.02 -11.87 14.45
CA LYS A 86 -7.73 -13.10 14.79
C LYS A 86 -9.23 -12.88 14.84
N SER A 87 -9.69 -11.95 15.66
CA SER A 87 -11.10 -11.65 15.89
C SER A 87 -11.76 -10.86 14.76
N ARG A 88 -10.95 -10.18 13.93
CA ARG A 88 -11.40 -9.21 12.92
C ARG A 88 -12.09 -7.99 13.53
N TYR A 89 -11.90 -7.77 14.81
CA TYR A 89 -12.40 -6.57 15.46
C TYR A 89 -11.81 -5.33 14.79
N LEU A 90 -12.66 -4.41 14.39
CA LEU A 90 -12.29 -3.20 13.64
C LEU A 90 -12.61 -1.96 14.49
N ILE A 91 -11.61 -1.08 14.62
CA ILE A 91 -11.81 0.29 15.08
C ILE A 91 -11.55 1.20 13.89
N ALA A 92 -12.46 2.12 13.61
CA ALA A 92 -12.29 3.12 12.56
C ALA A 92 -12.58 4.51 13.11
N GLN A 93 -11.71 5.48 12.82
CA GLN A 93 -11.85 6.87 13.27
C GLN A 93 -11.61 7.84 12.12
N VAL A 94 -12.41 8.90 12.04
CA VAL A 94 -12.26 9.95 11.03
C VAL A 94 -11.11 10.87 11.42
N MET A 95 -10.17 11.07 10.49
CA MET A 95 -9.08 12.03 10.60
C MET A 95 -9.28 13.18 9.62
N ASN A 96 -8.95 14.40 10.04
CA ASN A 96 -9.06 15.61 9.21
C ASN A 96 -7.90 15.78 8.21
N ASN A 97 -6.84 15.01 8.35
CA ASN A 97 -5.69 15.02 7.45
C ASN A 97 -4.88 13.71 7.60
N ARG A 98 -3.91 13.49 6.69
CA ARG A 98 -3.04 12.29 6.63
C ARG A 98 -1.70 12.47 7.34
N LYS A 99 -1.55 13.44 8.22
CA LYS A 99 -0.28 13.65 8.92
C LYS A 99 -0.05 12.52 9.92
N SER A 100 1.21 12.09 10.05
CA SER A 100 1.59 11.04 11.01
C SER A 100 1.22 11.40 12.44
N ALA A 101 1.36 12.67 12.83
CA ALA A 101 0.96 13.14 14.16
C ALA A 101 -0.54 12.94 14.42
N THR A 102 -1.40 13.23 13.42
CA THR A 102 -2.85 13.01 13.51
C THR A 102 -3.15 11.50 13.61
N PHE A 103 -2.50 10.68 12.80
CA PHE A 103 -2.66 9.23 12.87
C PHE A 103 -2.25 8.68 14.23
N ASN A 104 -1.10 9.11 14.77
CA ASN A 104 -0.63 8.69 16.08
C ASN A 104 -1.61 9.07 17.20
N PHE A 105 -2.14 10.30 17.17
CA PHE A 105 -3.17 10.73 18.13
C PHE A 105 -4.39 9.80 18.11
N HIS A 106 -4.92 9.49 16.93
CA HIS A 106 -6.05 8.57 16.77
C HIS A 106 -5.70 7.13 17.16
N CYS A 107 -4.46 6.70 16.91
CA CYS A 107 -3.97 5.40 17.38
C CYS A 107 -3.99 5.32 18.90
N PHE A 108 -3.38 6.27 19.61
CA PHE A 108 -3.41 6.29 21.06
C PHE A 108 -4.83 6.30 21.61
N LYS A 109 -5.70 7.16 21.07
CA LYS A 109 -7.12 7.22 21.48
C LYS A 109 -7.85 5.90 21.24
N ALA A 110 -7.58 5.20 20.13
CA ALA A 110 -8.22 3.92 19.82
C ALA A 110 -7.82 2.81 20.80
N PHE A 111 -6.57 2.82 21.26
CA PHE A 111 -6.04 1.77 22.12
C PHE A 111 -6.10 2.10 23.63
N ASP A 112 -6.51 3.30 24.00
CA ASP A 112 -6.64 3.72 25.41
C ASP A 112 -7.62 2.83 26.21
N SER A 113 -8.70 2.39 25.57
CA SER A 113 -9.71 1.50 26.15
C SER A 113 -9.41 0.00 25.98
N ILE A 114 -8.35 -0.37 25.26
CA ILE A 114 -8.00 -1.77 24.99
C ILE A 114 -7.08 -2.29 26.11
N PRO A 115 -7.40 -3.40 26.75
CA PRO A 115 -6.52 -4.01 27.76
C PRO A 115 -5.14 -4.35 27.19
N ASN A 116 -4.07 -4.04 27.93
CA ASN A 116 -2.68 -4.21 27.47
C ASN A 116 -2.34 -5.65 27.06
N ASN A 117 -2.96 -6.66 27.66
CA ASN A 117 -2.76 -8.07 27.28
C ASN A 117 -3.32 -8.40 25.90
N LEU A 118 -4.17 -7.54 25.33
CA LEU A 118 -4.71 -7.66 23.98
C LEU A 118 -3.94 -6.81 22.94
N ILE A 119 -2.80 -6.23 23.33
CA ILE A 119 -1.93 -5.42 22.47
C ILE A 119 -0.54 -6.06 22.47
N LYS A 120 -0.19 -6.79 21.39
CA LYS A 120 1.10 -7.48 21.25
C LYS A 120 1.98 -6.90 20.16
N THR A 121 1.43 -6.73 18.98
CA THR A 121 2.17 -6.19 17.83
C THR A 121 1.29 -5.31 16.95
N PHE A 122 1.91 -4.28 16.41
CA PHE A 122 1.33 -3.46 15.36
C PHE A 122 2.05 -3.70 14.03
N THR A 123 1.28 -3.74 12.95
CA THR A 123 1.80 -3.77 11.58
C THR A 123 1.15 -2.65 10.81
N ALA A 124 1.94 -1.67 10.43
CA ALA A 124 1.48 -0.57 9.57
C ALA A 124 2.03 -0.75 8.15
N ASP A 125 1.25 -0.33 7.15
CA ASP A 125 1.78 -0.15 5.81
C ASP A 125 2.74 1.05 5.82
N ARG A 126 3.78 0.95 4.99
CA ARG A 126 4.72 2.07 4.77
C ARG A 126 4.09 3.07 3.81
N GLY A 127 3.04 3.75 4.26
CA GLY A 127 2.46 4.87 3.56
C GLY A 127 3.45 6.03 3.38
N LYS A 128 3.22 6.84 2.34
CA LYS A 128 3.90 8.12 2.18
C LYS A 128 3.28 9.14 3.12
#